data_6cb30f5821413f7800516d936a49b00a
#
_entry.id   6cb30f5821413f7800516d936a49b00a
#
_cell.length_a   1.000
_cell.length_b   1.000
_cell.length_c   1.000
_cell.angle_alpha   90.00
_cell.angle_beta   90.00
_cell.angle_gamma   90.00
#
_symmetry.space_group_name_H-M   'P 1'
#
loop_
_entity.id
_entity.type
_entity.pdbx_description
1 polymer ?
#
loop_
_entity_poly.entity_id
_entity_poly.type
_entity_poly.pdbx_seq_one_letter_code
_entity_poly.pdbx_strand_id
1 'polypeptide(L)'
;GRGFLHSHSYTGNALACRAALAVLDVFRDDGVVAANAATADRWRALAAPLARHPRVRHFRQRGMILAVDVETTRPDFARWFFAEALARELLLRPIGHTVYLMPPYVTTDDDFALAVARTAEILDQA
;
A
#
# COMPACT_ATOMS: atom_id res chain seq x y z
N GLY A 1 -21.51 -34.45 11.80
CA GLY A 1 -21.19 -33.96 10.45
C GLY A 1 -20.30 -32.74 10.51
N ARG A 2 -19.37 -32.61 9.59
CA ARG A 2 -18.53 -31.40 9.48
C ARG A 2 -19.26 -30.41 8.58
N GLY A 3 -19.69 -29.26 9.12
CA GLY A 3 -20.27 -28.18 8.33
C GLY A 3 -19.19 -27.53 7.46
N PHE A 4 -19.55 -27.19 6.21
CA PHE A 4 -18.72 -26.34 5.36
C PHE A 4 -18.98 -24.88 5.78
N LEU A 5 -18.10 -24.35 6.64
CA LEU A 5 -18.19 -22.98 7.13
C LEU A 5 -17.53 -22.06 6.10
N HIS A 6 -18.31 -21.59 5.15
CA HIS A 6 -17.88 -20.69 4.09
C HIS A 6 -18.86 -19.53 3.96
N SER A 7 -18.38 -18.32 4.24
CA SER A 7 -19.17 -17.11 4.01
C SER A 7 -18.25 -15.94 3.66
N HIS A 8 -18.77 -15.02 2.90
CA HIS A 8 -18.13 -13.77 2.51
C HIS A 8 -19.09 -12.60 2.74
N SER A 9 -18.57 -11.43 3.05
CA SER A 9 -19.38 -10.25 3.43
C SER A 9 -20.48 -9.88 2.44
N TYR A 10 -20.32 -10.18 1.16
CA TYR A 10 -21.28 -9.82 0.11
C TYR A 10 -21.87 -11.05 -0.61
N THR A 11 -21.69 -12.24 -0.08
CA THR A 11 -22.19 -13.49 -0.70
C THR A 11 -23.70 -13.42 -0.96
N GLY A 12 -24.09 -13.67 -2.20
CA GLY A 12 -25.49 -13.70 -2.62
C GLY A 12 -26.14 -12.32 -2.78
N ASN A 13 -25.45 -11.23 -2.52
CA ASN A 13 -25.98 -9.89 -2.74
C ASN A 13 -25.91 -9.54 -4.25
N ALA A 14 -27.07 -9.47 -4.90
CA ALA A 14 -27.16 -9.24 -6.35
C ALA A 14 -26.57 -7.87 -6.77
N LEU A 15 -26.75 -6.81 -5.97
CA LEU A 15 -26.20 -5.49 -6.25
C LEU A 15 -24.66 -5.50 -6.14
N ALA A 16 -24.13 -6.16 -5.12
CA ALA A 16 -22.68 -6.30 -4.96
C ALA A 16 -22.06 -7.14 -6.10
N CYS A 17 -22.74 -8.21 -6.53
CA CYS A 17 -22.31 -9.01 -7.69
C CYS A 17 -22.31 -8.16 -8.97
N ARG A 18 -23.33 -7.33 -9.19
CA ARG A 18 -23.38 -6.45 -10.37
C ARG A 18 -22.29 -5.38 -10.32
N ALA A 19 -22.01 -4.81 -9.15
CA ALA A 19 -20.92 -3.87 -8.95
C ALA A 19 -19.55 -4.53 -9.25
N ALA A 20 -19.34 -5.75 -8.76
CA ALA A 20 -18.11 -6.51 -9.04
C ALA A 20 -17.92 -6.77 -10.54
N LEU A 21 -19.00 -7.14 -11.25
CA LEU A 21 -18.95 -7.32 -12.72
C LEU A 21 -18.58 -6.01 -13.43
N ALA A 22 -19.16 -4.87 -13.01
CA ALA A 22 -18.81 -3.57 -13.58
C ALA A 22 -17.34 -3.22 -13.37
N VAL A 23 -16.77 -3.53 -12.19
CA VAL A 23 -15.32 -3.35 -11.93
C VAL A 23 -14.50 -4.24 -12.86
N LEU A 24 -14.89 -5.49 -13.08
CA LEU A 24 -14.19 -6.38 -14.01
C LEU A 24 -14.26 -5.89 -15.46
N ASP A 25 -15.39 -5.30 -15.86
CA ASP A 25 -15.54 -4.67 -17.18
C ASP A 25 -14.53 -3.50 -17.32
N VAL A 26 -14.42 -2.60 -16.33
CA VAL A 26 -13.42 -1.52 -16.30
C VAL A 26 -12.00 -2.07 -16.40
N PHE A 27 -11.68 -3.11 -15.65
CA PHE A 27 -10.35 -3.74 -15.70
C PHE A 27 -10.00 -4.26 -17.09
N ARG A 28 -10.98 -4.85 -17.79
CA ARG A 28 -10.80 -5.37 -19.13
C ARG A 28 -10.72 -4.26 -20.17
N ASP A 29 -11.69 -3.34 -20.16
CA ASP A 29 -11.91 -2.37 -21.23
C ASP A 29 -10.87 -1.24 -21.20
N ASP A 30 -10.43 -0.83 -20.00
CA ASP A 30 -9.42 0.22 -19.80
C ASP A 30 -7.99 -0.34 -19.67
N GLY A 31 -7.80 -1.65 -19.76
CA GLY A 31 -6.49 -2.29 -19.66
C GLY A 31 -5.75 -2.01 -18.34
N VAL A 32 -6.51 -1.88 -17.24
CA VAL A 32 -6.03 -1.39 -15.93
C VAL A 32 -4.81 -2.15 -15.43
N VAL A 33 -4.74 -3.47 -15.62
CA VAL A 33 -3.61 -4.29 -15.15
C VAL A 33 -2.31 -3.89 -15.85
N ALA A 34 -2.36 -3.68 -17.17
CA ALA A 34 -1.18 -3.27 -17.95
C ALA A 34 -0.76 -1.83 -17.60
N ALA A 35 -1.72 -0.92 -17.47
CA ALA A 35 -1.47 0.46 -17.05
C ALA A 35 -0.82 0.52 -15.66
N ASN A 36 -1.32 -0.27 -14.71
CA ASN A 36 -0.75 -0.35 -13.35
C ASN A 36 0.65 -0.98 -13.34
N ALA A 37 0.97 -1.91 -14.23
CA ALA A 37 2.33 -2.43 -14.34
C ALA A 37 3.32 -1.33 -14.71
N ALA A 38 3.00 -0.51 -15.72
CA ALA A 38 3.83 0.63 -16.12
C ALA A 38 3.96 1.68 -15.00
N THR A 39 2.86 1.96 -14.27
CA THR A 39 2.89 2.86 -13.10
C THR A 39 3.77 2.28 -11.98
N ALA A 40 3.68 0.99 -11.71
CA ALA A 40 4.49 0.33 -10.68
C ALA A 40 5.99 0.44 -10.98
N ASP A 41 6.40 0.37 -12.24
CA ASP A 41 7.80 0.55 -12.64
C ASP A 41 8.28 1.99 -12.41
N ARG A 42 7.47 3.01 -12.74
CA ARG A 42 7.78 4.41 -12.41
C ARG A 42 7.88 4.63 -10.90
N TRP A 43 6.94 4.07 -10.14
CA TRP A 43 6.92 4.21 -8.68
C TRP A 43 8.07 3.49 -7.99
N ARG A 44 8.58 2.42 -8.57
CA ARG A 44 9.83 1.81 -8.10
C ARG A 44 10.99 2.79 -8.14
N ALA A 45 11.08 3.60 -9.20
CA ALA A 45 12.11 4.63 -9.31
C ALA A 45 11.87 5.76 -8.29
N LEU A 46 10.63 6.23 -8.15
CA LEU A 46 10.26 7.26 -7.16
C LEU A 46 10.51 6.80 -5.72
N ALA A 47 10.37 5.51 -5.43
CA ALA A 47 10.62 4.94 -4.11
C ALA A 47 12.12 4.68 -3.81
N ALA A 48 13.03 4.98 -4.73
CA ALA A 48 14.46 4.74 -4.54
C ALA A 48 15.05 5.41 -3.29
N PRO A 49 14.66 6.64 -2.89
CA PRO A 49 15.12 7.23 -1.63
C PRO A 49 14.75 6.38 -0.42
N LEU A 50 13.52 5.89 -0.36
CA LEU A 50 13.06 5.02 0.72
C LEU A 50 13.79 3.66 0.70
N ALA A 51 13.98 3.07 -0.48
CA ALA A 51 14.71 1.80 -0.61
C ALA A 51 16.17 1.88 -0.15
N ARG A 52 16.78 3.06 -0.22
CA ARG A 52 18.17 3.31 0.20
C ARG A 52 18.29 3.86 1.62
N HIS A 53 17.18 4.09 2.28
CA HIS A 53 17.18 4.66 3.63
C HIS A 53 17.93 3.72 4.61
N PRO A 54 18.81 4.23 5.48
CA PRO A 54 19.69 3.40 6.32
C PRO A 54 18.94 2.47 7.28
N ARG A 55 17.74 2.85 7.69
CA ARG A 55 16.88 2.02 8.56
C ARG A 55 16.01 1.02 7.80
N VAL A 56 16.02 1.05 6.46
CA VAL A 56 15.17 0.18 5.64
C VAL A 56 15.90 -1.12 5.31
N ARG A 57 15.18 -2.22 5.47
CA ARG A 57 15.56 -3.56 5.03
C ARG A 57 14.44 -4.14 4.16
N HIS A 58 14.80 -5.12 3.36
CA HIS A 58 13.86 -5.94 2.58
C HIS A 58 12.83 -5.11 1.79
N PHE A 59 13.32 -4.06 1.09
CA PHE A 59 12.46 -3.36 0.13
C PHE A 59 11.87 -4.35 -0.86
N ARG A 60 10.56 -4.36 -1.00
CA ARG A 60 9.83 -5.26 -1.90
C ARG A 60 8.65 -4.54 -2.52
N GLN A 61 8.35 -4.92 -3.76
CA GLN A 61 7.22 -4.37 -4.50
C GLN A 61 6.52 -5.47 -5.29
N ARG A 62 5.21 -5.44 -5.27
CA ARG A 62 4.36 -6.27 -6.11
C ARG A 62 3.26 -5.41 -6.72
N GLY A 63 3.35 -5.12 -8.02
CA GLY A 63 2.47 -4.15 -8.67
C GLY A 63 2.52 -2.81 -7.95
N MET A 64 1.35 -2.28 -7.61
CA MET A 64 1.19 -0.99 -6.91
C MET A 64 1.42 -1.07 -5.39
N ILE A 65 1.72 -2.25 -4.84
CA ILE A 65 1.99 -2.44 -3.41
C ILE A 65 3.50 -2.43 -3.19
N LEU A 66 3.95 -1.57 -2.27
CA LEU A 66 5.34 -1.45 -1.85
C LEU A 66 5.43 -1.65 -0.34
N ALA A 67 6.43 -2.37 0.12
CA ALA A 67 6.66 -2.58 1.53
C ALA A 67 8.17 -2.58 1.88
N VAL A 68 8.46 -2.13 3.09
CA VAL A 68 9.81 -2.12 3.68
C VAL A 68 9.74 -2.60 5.11
N ASP A 69 10.76 -3.31 5.56
CA ASP A 69 10.94 -3.60 6.96
C ASP A 69 11.86 -2.54 7.57
N VAL A 70 11.54 -2.06 8.77
CA VAL A 70 12.25 -0.96 9.42
C VAL A 70 13.05 -1.47 10.61
N GLU A 71 14.34 -1.15 10.64
CA GLU A 71 15.18 -1.37 11.82
C GLU A 71 14.95 -0.25 12.84
N THR A 72 14.40 -0.62 13.98
CA THR A 72 14.13 0.28 15.09
C THR A 72 14.20 -0.46 16.42
N THR A 73 14.57 0.24 17.46
CA THR A 73 14.52 -0.26 18.85
C THR A 73 13.23 0.16 19.56
N ARG A 74 12.35 0.86 18.88
CA ARG A 74 11.12 1.42 19.44
C ARG A 74 10.08 0.31 19.63
N PRO A 75 9.67 -0.03 20.85
CA PRO A 75 8.75 -1.15 21.09
C PRO A 75 7.32 -0.88 20.62
N ASP A 76 6.96 0.40 20.51
CA ASP A 76 5.64 0.86 20.07
C ASP A 76 5.65 1.40 18.62
N PHE A 77 6.62 0.98 17.80
CA PHE A 77 6.89 1.53 16.47
C PHE A 77 5.64 1.70 15.61
N ALA A 78 4.79 0.69 15.48
CA ALA A 78 3.62 0.77 14.62
C ALA A 78 2.64 1.87 15.04
N ARG A 79 2.41 2.03 16.35
CA ARG A 79 1.52 3.07 16.89
C ARG A 79 2.13 4.46 16.76
N TRP A 80 3.40 4.59 17.08
CA TRP A 80 4.13 5.83 16.92
C TRP A 80 4.18 6.27 15.46
N PHE A 81 4.58 5.37 14.55
CA PHE A 81 4.66 5.66 13.12
C PHE A 81 3.30 6.09 12.54
N PHE A 82 2.22 5.42 12.96
CA PHE A 82 0.87 5.81 12.55
C PHE A 82 0.54 7.26 12.97
N ALA A 83 0.86 7.64 14.21
CA ALA A 83 0.61 9.00 14.70
C ALA A 83 1.44 10.04 13.92
N GLU A 84 2.72 9.76 13.68
CA GLU A 84 3.61 10.62 12.90
C GLU A 84 3.18 10.75 11.42
N ALA A 85 2.72 9.65 10.83
CA ALA A 85 2.18 9.66 9.48
C ALA A 85 0.91 10.50 9.39
N LEU A 86 -0.01 10.33 10.34
CA LEU A 86 -1.26 11.08 10.38
C LEU A 86 -1.02 12.59 10.58
N ALA A 87 -0.05 12.97 11.41
CA ALA A 87 0.36 14.37 11.60
C ALA A 87 0.93 15.00 10.32
N ARG A 88 1.39 14.17 9.38
CA ARG A 88 1.88 14.56 8.04
C ARG A 88 0.87 14.28 6.93
N GLU A 89 -0.41 14.16 7.28
CA GLU A 89 -1.51 13.90 6.34
C GLU A 89 -1.34 12.59 5.54
N LEU A 90 -0.69 11.58 6.13
CA LEU A 90 -0.57 10.24 5.57
C LEU A 90 -1.32 9.22 6.42
N LEU A 91 -2.21 8.46 5.80
CA LEU A 91 -2.88 7.34 6.46
C LEU A 91 -2.09 6.05 6.20
N LEU A 92 -1.04 5.82 6.98
CA LEU A 92 -0.23 4.60 6.92
C LEU A 92 -0.32 3.84 8.25
N ARG A 93 -0.60 2.55 8.18
CA ARG A 93 -0.73 1.68 9.35
C ARG A 93 0.25 0.51 9.27
N PRO A 94 1.46 0.63 9.83
CA PRO A 94 2.44 -0.45 9.83
C PRO A 94 1.91 -1.73 10.50
N ILE A 95 2.43 -2.86 10.04
CA ILE A 95 2.21 -4.17 10.66
C ILE A 95 3.53 -4.57 11.34
N GLY A 96 3.56 -4.48 12.67
CA GLY A 96 4.82 -4.61 13.40
C GLY A 96 5.84 -3.57 12.94
N HIS A 97 6.95 -4.01 12.39
CA HIS A 97 7.99 -3.12 11.84
C HIS A 97 7.92 -2.99 10.30
N THR A 98 6.90 -3.52 9.66
CA THR A 98 6.70 -3.41 8.21
C THR A 98 5.85 -2.20 7.89
N VAL A 99 6.42 -1.22 7.21
CA VAL A 99 5.70 -0.10 6.60
C VAL A 99 5.37 -0.46 5.17
N TYR A 100 4.12 -0.21 4.76
CA TYR A 100 3.69 -0.48 3.39
C TYR A 100 2.83 0.64 2.83
N LEU A 101 2.95 0.86 1.52
CA LEU A 101 2.13 1.76 0.74
C LEU A 101 1.29 0.92 -0.23
N MET A 102 -0.02 1.11 -0.18
CA MET A 102 -0.99 0.46 -1.07
C MET A 102 -1.99 1.52 -1.55
N PRO A 103 -1.53 2.47 -2.36
CA PRO A 103 -2.35 3.58 -2.82
C PRO A 103 -3.39 3.13 -3.84
N PRO A 104 -4.50 3.88 -3.99
CA PRO A 104 -5.44 3.72 -5.09
C PRO A 104 -4.77 3.84 -6.46
N TYR A 105 -5.34 3.20 -7.48
CA TYR A 105 -4.80 3.25 -8.85
C TYR A 105 -4.85 4.64 -9.51
N VAL A 106 -5.64 5.55 -8.96
CA VAL A 106 -5.77 6.94 -9.41
C VAL A 106 -4.76 7.90 -8.75
N THR A 107 -3.90 7.41 -7.86
CA THR A 107 -2.86 8.22 -7.22
C THR A 107 -1.87 8.72 -8.28
N THR A 108 -1.56 9.99 -8.23
CA THR A 108 -0.58 10.60 -9.15
C THR A 108 0.85 10.25 -8.77
N ASP A 109 1.79 10.41 -9.71
CA ASP A 109 3.21 10.24 -9.43
C ASP A 109 3.70 11.24 -8.37
N ASP A 110 3.17 12.47 -8.35
CA ASP A 110 3.51 13.51 -7.37
C ASP A 110 3.00 13.15 -5.96
N ASP A 111 1.75 12.69 -5.84
CA ASP A 111 1.20 12.24 -4.56
C ASP A 111 1.97 11.04 -4.00
N PHE A 112 2.35 10.12 -4.88
CA PHE A 112 3.16 8.97 -4.47
C PHE A 112 4.57 9.40 -4.02
N ALA A 113 5.22 10.31 -4.75
CA ALA A 113 6.53 10.86 -4.38
C ALA A 113 6.46 11.58 -3.03
N LEU A 114 5.40 12.37 -2.80
CA LEU A 114 5.14 13.02 -1.51
C LEU A 114 4.99 12.00 -0.38
N ALA A 115 4.22 10.92 -0.60
CA ALA A 115 4.06 9.87 0.39
C ALA A 115 5.38 9.16 0.72
N VAL A 116 6.23 8.92 -0.28
CA VAL A 116 7.58 8.36 -0.10
C VAL A 116 8.46 9.30 0.72
N ALA A 117 8.48 10.60 0.38
CA ALA A 117 9.29 11.60 1.09
C ALA A 117 8.90 11.71 2.56
N ARG A 118 7.60 11.88 2.84
CA ARG A 118 7.07 11.95 4.21
C ARG A 118 7.34 10.66 5.00
N THR A 119 7.27 9.50 4.35
CA THR A 119 7.63 8.22 4.96
C THR A 119 9.10 8.21 5.37
N ALA A 120 10.02 8.65 4.51
CA ALA A 120 11.45 8.71 4.81
C ALA A 120 11.74 9.68 5.98
N GLU A 121 11.12 10.86 6.00
CA GLU A 121 11.22 11.82 7.12
C GLU A 121 10.80 11.23 8.47
N ILE A 122 9.76 10.40 8.49
CA ILE A 122 9.35 9.71 9.71
C ILE A 122 10.40 8.68 10.12
N LEU A 123 10.98 7.96 9.16
CA LEU A 123 12.02 6.96 9.44
C LEU A 123 13.31 7.58 9.99
N ASP A 124 13.64 8.83 9.65
CA ASP A 124 14.77 9.54 10.23
C ASP A 124 14.65 9.69 11.76
N GLN A 125 13.43 9.66 12.27
CA GLN A 125 13.09 9.83 13.70
C GLN A 125 12.83 8.51 14.44
N ALA A 126 12.91 7.37 13.74
CA ALA A 126 12.51 6.05 14.26
C ALA A 126 13.55 5.38 15.17
#